data_a30ecc02e45dc408dc47e3da2360fdb2
#
_entry.id   a30ecc02e45dc408dc47e3da2360fdb2
#
_cell.length_a   1.000
_cell.length_b   1.000
_cell.length_c   1.000
_cell.angle_alpha   90.00
_cell.angle_beta   90.00
_cell.angle_gamma   90.00
#
_symmetry.space_group_name_H-M   'P 1'
#
loop_
_entity.id
_entity.type
_entity.pdbx_description
1 polymer ?
#
loop_
_entity_poly.entity_id
_entity_poly.type
_entity_poly.pdbx_seq_one_letter_code
_entity_poly.pdbx_strand_id
1 'polypeptide(L)'
;MNVVGYGGGTDSTAMLIGLWTNRIPLDLISLADPGGEQPHTYAYLEIMDRWLKEHDMPPITRVWYQEKSGQRLTLEQECLRSGTLPSIAYGRKSCSLKHKVAPQERFCNQYQPCLDTWTREVKVVKFIG
;
A
#
# COMPACT_ATOMS: atom_id res chain seq x y z
N MET A 1 -8.63 10.90 -10.55
CA MET A 1 -8.15 10.62 -9.17
C MET A 1 -6.84 9.88 -9.24
N ASN A 2 -5.84 10.32 -8.50
CA ASN A 2 -4.49 9.75 -8.51
C ASN A 2 -4.20 9.05 -7.19
N VAL A 3 -3.91 7.75 -7.25
CA VAL A 3 -3.65 6.88 -6.10
C VAL A 3 -2.24 6.31 -6.20
N VAL A 4 -1.51 6.30 -5.10
CA VAL A 4 -0.17 5.71 -5.02
C VAL A 4 -0.20 4.45 -4.17
N GLY A 5 0.31 3.34 -4.71
CA GLY A 5 0.70 2.16 -3.95
C GLY A 5 2.14 2.33 -3.45
N TYR A 6 2.27 2.75 -2.19
CA TYR A 6 3.57 2.97 -1.55
C TYR A 6 4.08 1.70 -0.90
N GLY A 7 5.32 1.35 -1.18
CA GLY A 7 5.93 0.13 -0.63
C GLY A 7 6.88 0.35 0.56
N GLY A 8 7.17 1.60 0.90
CA GLY A 8 8.14 1.94 1.96
C GLY A 8 9.60 1.76 1.56
N GLY A 9 9.87 1.39 0.32
CA GLY A 9 11.21 1.21 -0.22
C GLY A 9 11.74 2.42 -0.99
N THR A 10 12.97 2.32 -1.47
CA THR A 10 13.67 3.39 -2.19
C THR A 10 12.94 3.81 -3.46
N ASP A 11 12.49 2.85 -4.27
CA ASP A 11 11.86 3.13 -5.57
C ASP A 11 10.52 3.85 -5.39
N SER A 12 9.68 3.36 -4.49
CA SER A 12 8.39 3.99 -4.21
C SER A 12 8.53 5.37 -3.56
N THR A 13 9.58 5.59 -2.76
CA THR A 13 9.90 6.90 -2.21
C THR A 13 10.36 7.86 -3.29
N ALA A 14 11.25 7.42 -4.18
CA ALA A 14 11.68 8.23 -5.33
C ALA A 14 10.50 8.61 -6.23
N MET A 15 9.57 7.67 -6.43
CA MET A 15 8.33 7.94 -7.17
C MET A 15 7.49 9.03 -6.50
N LEU A 16 7.27 9.00 -5.18
CA LEU A 16 6.53 10.05 -4.45
C LEU A 16 7.18 11.41 -4.60
N ILE A 17 8.50 11.49 -4.45
CA ILE A 17 9.26 12.73 -4.64
C ILE A 17 9.13 13.22 -6.08
N GLY A 18 9.25 12.31 -7.05
CA GLY A 18 9.08 12.63 -8.47
C GLY A 18 7.69 13.16 -8.81
N LEU A 19 6.63 12.57 -8.25
CA LEU A 19 5.26 13.03 -8.44
C LEU A 19 5.06 14.43 -7.86
N TRP A 20 5.58 14.68 -6.65
CA TRP A 20 5.55 16.00 -6.04
C TRP A 20 6.33 17.04 -6.85
N THR A 21 7.57 16.70 -7.29
CA THR A 21 8.42 17.61 -8.08
C THR A 21 7.75 18.01 -9.40
N ASN A 22 7.04 17.06 -10.03
CA ASN A 22 6.29 17.31 -11.25
C ASN A 22 4.88 17.89 -11.03
N ARG A 23 4.55 18.24 -9.78
CA ARG A 23 3.27 18.85 -9.39
C ARG A 23 2.06 18.02 -9.78
N ILE A 24 2.20 16.69 -9.74
CA ILE A 24 1.09 15.77 -9.97
C ILE A 24 0.30 15.65 -8.67
N PRO A 25 -0.98 16.07 -8.65
CA PRO A 25 -1.78 16.01 -7.44
C PRO A 25 -2.06 14.55 -7.07
N LEU A 26 -1.97 14.23 -5.77
CA LEU A 26 -2.29 12.92 -5.24
C LEU A 26 -3.49 13.01 -4.31
N ASP A 27 -4.37 12.01 -4.42
CA ASP A 27 -5.60 11.93 -3.61
C ASP A 27 -5.50 10.88 -2.51
N LEU A 28 -4.69 9.84 -2.73
CA LEU A 28 -4.52 8.74 -1.79
C LEU A 28 -3.12 8.14 -1.91
N ILE A 29 -2.48 7.93 -0.77
CA ILE A 29 -1.25 7.12 -0.66
C ILE A 29 -1.57 5.94 0.24
N SER A 30 -1.55 4.72 -0.30
CA SER A 30 -1.83 3.50 0.46
C SER A 30 -0.57 2.65 0.62
N LEU A 31 -0.39 2.10 1.81
CA LEU A 31 0.70 1.17 2.13
C LEU A 31 0.10 -0.10 2.70
N ALA A 32 0.40 -1.23 2.08
CA ALA A 32 0.02 -2.53 2.63
C ALA A 32 1.09 -2.99 3.62
N ASP A 33 0.66 -3.18 4.88
CA ASP A 33 1.51 -3.64 5.97
C ASP A 33 1.28 -5.14 6.21
N PRO A 34 2.26 -6.00 5.88
CA PRO A 34 2.15 -7.44 6.11
C PRO A 34 2.31 -7.82 7.60
N GLY A 35 2.69 -6.88 8.48
CA GLY A 35 2.92 -7.13 9.91
C GLY A 35 4.28 -7.74 10.24
N GLY A 36 5.23 -7.76 9.29
CA GLY A 36 6.55 -8.38 9.48
C GLY A 36 7.67 -7.63 8.74
N GLU A 37 7.47 -6.34 8.50
CA GLU A 37 8.53 -5.50 7.91
C GLU A 37 9.64 -5.23 8.93
N GLN A 38 10.81 -4.88 8.44
CA GLN A 38 11.94 -4.52 9.28
C GLN A 38 11.62 -3.29 10.16
N PRO A 39 12.10 -3.26 11.43
CA PRO A 39 11.83 -2.13 12.33
C PRO A 39 12.20 -0.77 11.75
N HIS A 40 13.30 -0.67 10.99
CA HIS A 40 13.71 0.56 10.35
C HIS A 40 12.72 1.02 9.24
N THR A 41 12.00 0.11 8.61
CA THR A 41 10.94 0.44 7.66
C THR A 41 9.81 1.20 8.36
N TYR A 42 9.35 0.72 9.50
CA TYR A 42 8.32 1.40 10.27
C TYR A 42 8.76 2.78 10.76
N ALA A 43 10.01 2.90 11.25
CA ALA A 43 10.57 4.19 11.65
C ALA A 43 10.65 5.17 10.46
N TYR A 44 11.00 4.67 9.29
CA TYR A 44 11.08 5.48 8.07
C TYR A 44 9.70 5.98 7.62
N LEU A 45 8.64 5.20 7.80
CA LEU A 45 7.28 5.62 7.47
C LEU A 45 6.86 6.88 8.25
N GLU A 46 7.28 7.03 9.50
CA GLU A 46 7.01 8.23 10.30
C GLU A 46 7.73 9.46 9.74
N ILE A 47 8.96 9.28 9.25
CA ILE A 47 9.72 10.34 8.58
C ILE A 47 9.02 10.76 7.30
N MET A 48 8.55 9.78 6.51
CA MET A 48 7.82 10.05 5.27
C MET A 48 6.47 10.73 5.51
N ASP A 49 5.71 10.32 6.51
CA ASP A 49 4.44 10.98 6.87
C ASP A 49 4.66 12.45 7.24
N ARG A 50 5.75 12.76 7.95
CA ARG A 50 6.12 14.14 8.27
C ARG A 50 6.46 14.92 7.00
N TRP A 51 7.29 14.35 6.13
CA TRP A 51 7.66 14.95 4.85
C TRP A 51 6.44 15.22 3.97
N LEU A 52 5.52 14.25 3.86
CA LEU A 52 4.27 14.40 3.10
C LEU A 52 3.43 15.56 3.64
N LYS A 53 3.28 15.64 4.96
CA LYS A 53 2.55 16.73 5.62
C LYS A 53 3.17 18.10 5.34
N GLU A 54 4.51 18.20 5.39
CA GLU A 54 5.24 19.45 5.11
C GLU A 54 5.11 19.90 3.65
N HIS A 55 4.77 18.98 2.74
CA HIS A 55 4.61 19.22 1.31
C HIS A 55 3.14 19.20 0.83
N ASP A 56 2.19 19.33 1.76
CA ASP A 56 0.75 19.35 1.49
C ASP A 56 0.26 18.14 0.69
N MET A 57 0.85 16.97 0.95
CA MET A 57 0.48 15.70 0.34
C MET A 57 -0.38 14.85 1.29
N PRO A 58 -1.19 13.90 0.75
CA PRO A 58 -1.98 13.00 1.58
C PRO A 58 -1.09 12.16 2.52
N PRO A 59 -1.56 11.84 3.73
CA PRO A 59 -0.85 10.94 4.64
C PRO A 59 -0.86 9.51 4.11
N ILE A 60 0.07 8.68 4.62
CA ILE A 60 0.11 7.26 4.31
C ILE A 60 -1.05 6.54 4.99
N THR A 61 -1.96 6.00 4.19
CA THR A 61 -3.05 5.14 4.68
C THR A 61 -2.55 3.71 4.75
N ARG A 62 -2.42 3.16 5.96
CA ARG A 62 -1.99 1.77 6.17
C ARG A 62 -3.16 0.82 6.01
N VAL A 63 -2.98 -0.20 5.17
CA VAL A 63 -3.95 -1.27 4.94
C VAL A 63 -3.29 -2.64 5.16
N TRP A 64 -4.07 -3.66 5.44
CA TRP A 64 -3.56 -5.01 5.70
C TRP A 64 -4.55 -6.07 5.22
N TYR A 65 -4.06 -7.29 5.11
CA TYR A 65 -4.89 -8.41 4.75
C TYR A 65 -5.86 -8.77 5.89
N GLN A 66 -7.11 -8.93 5.54
CA GLN A 66 -8.17 -9.39 6.45
C GLN A 66 -8.77 -10.68 5.93
N GLU A 67 -8.99 -11.64 6.83
CA GLU A 67 -9.74 -12.86 6.54
C GLU A 67 -11.22 -12.55 6.30
N LYS A 68 -11.99 -13.53 5.86
CA LYS A 68 -13.45 -13.38 5.67
C LYS A 68 -14.17 -12.98 6.96
N SER A 69 -13.64 -13.38 8.12
CA SER A 69 -14.13 -12.97 9.45
C SER A 69 -13.92 -11.48 9.76
N GLY A 70 -13.14 -10.75 8.96
CA GLY A 70 -12.73 -9.38 9.21
C GLY A 70 -11.46 -9.25 10.08
N GLN A 71 -10.93 -10.35 10.59
CA GLN A 71 -9.73 -10.36 11.41
C GLN A 71 -8.48 -10.17 10.55
N ARG A 72 -7.54 -9.33 11.04
CA ARG A 72 -6.22 -9.14 10.42
C ARG A 72 -5.42 -10.44 10.47
N LEU A 73 -4.85 -10.84 9.35
CA LEU A 73 -3.88 -11.92 9.28
C LEU A 73 -2.53 -11.35 8.82
N THR A 74 -1.52 -11.45 9.69
CA THR A 74 -0.16 -11.07 9.33
C THR A 74 0.54 -12.17 8.54
N LEU A 75 1.58 -11.81 7.79
CA LEU A 75 2.40 -12.80 7.07
C LEU A 75 3.04 -13.80 8.03
N GLU A 76 3.51 -13.35 9.20
CA GLU A 76 4.07 -14.22 10.23
C GLU A 76 3.04 -15.24 10.74
N GLN A 77 1.83 -14.78 11.08
CA GLN A 77 0.75 -15.67 11.53
C GLN A 77 0.39 -16.71 10.46
N GLU A 78 0.36 -16.31 9.20
CA GLU A 78 0.09 -17.23 8.09
C GLU A 78 1.19 -18.29 7.95
N CYS A 79 2.45 -17.90 8.03
CA CYS A 79 3.59 -18.81 7.96
C CYS A 79 3.59 -19.80 9.15
N LEU A 80 3.31 -19.33 10.36
CA LEU A 80 3.20 -20.20 11.54
C LEU A 80 2.03 -21.17 11.42
N ARG A 81 0.88 -20.72 10.90
CA ARG A 81 -0.31 -21.55 10.71
C ARG A 81 -0.09 -22.65 9.66
N SER A 82 0.60 -22.32 8.57
CA SER A 82 0.87 -23.25 7.46
C SER A 82 2.13 -24.10 7.68
N GLY A 83 2.99 -23.73 8.62
CA GLY A 83 4.28 -24.39 8.86
C GLY A 83 5.29 -24.18 7.72
N THR A 84 5.08 -23.16 6.88
CA THR A 84 5.95 -22.88 5.72
C THR A 84 6.41 -21.44 5.72
N LEU A 85 7.64 -21.22 5.20
CA LEU A 85 8.15 -19.88 4.96
C LEU A 85 7.61 -19.31 3.64
N PRO A 86 7.56 -17.98 3.48
CA PRO A 86 7.24 -17.36 2.21
C PRO A 86 8.21 -17.87 1.14
N SER A 87 7.69 -18.43 0.05
CA SER A 87 8.52 -18.93 -1.02
C SER A 87 8.25 -18.20 -2.33
N ILE A 88 9.29 -18.11 -3.16
CA ILE A 88 9.21 -17.61 -4.54
C ILE A 88 9.12 -18.79 -5.51
N ALA A 89 8.77 -19.97 -5.01
CA ALA A 89 8.67 -21.17 -5.81
C ALA A 89 7.80 -20.94 -7.06
N TYR A 90 8.29 -21.43 -8.20
CA TYR A 90 7.62 -21.33 -9.50
C TYR A 90 7.31 -19.90 -10.00
N GLY A 91 8.10 -18.90 -9.58
CA GLY A 91 7.92 -17.52 -10.01
C GLY A 91 6.67 -16.81 -9.50
N ARG A 92 5.90 -17.45 -8.63
CA ARG A 92 4.70 -16.87 -8.02
C ARG A 92 5.03 -16.22 -6.68
N LYS A 93 4.91 -14.90 -6.62
CA LYS A 93 5.04 -14.12 -5.37
C LYS A 93 3.69 -14.07 -4.65
N SER A 94 3.14 -15.23 -4.27
CA SER A 94 1.80 -15.32 -3.65
C SER A 94 1.67 -14.47 -2.38
N CYS A 95 2.72 -14.43 -1.54
CA CYS A 95 2.73 -13.58 -0.35
C CYS A 95 2.67 -12.09 -0.69
N SER A 96 3.37 -11.66 -1.74
CA SER A 96 3.32 -10.27 -2.20
C SER A 96 1.93 -9.90 -2.73
N LEU A 97 1.31 -10.77 -3.50
CA LEU A 97 -0.05 -10.56 -4.00
C LEU A 97 -1.06 -10.50 -2.86
N LYS A 98 -1.01 -11.45 -1.93
CA LYS A 98 -1.97 -11.57 -0.83
C LYS A 98 -1.81 -10.46 0.21
N HIS A 99 -0.58 -10.16 0.63
CA HIS A 99 -0.32 -9.23 1.74
C HIS A 99 0.03 -7.81 1.30
N LYS A 100 0.34 -7.56 0.03
CA LYS A 100 0.67 -6.22 -0.48
C LYS A 100 -0.34 -5.71 -1.51
N VAL A 101 -0.61 -6.46 -2.56
CA VAL A 101 -1.48 -5.98 -3.64
C VAL A 101 -2.96 -6.04 -3.25
N ALA A 102 -3.45 -7.21 -2.82
CA ALA A 102 -4.85 -7.41 -2.53
C ALA A 102 -5.45 -6.47 -1.46
N PRO A 103 -4.75 -6.15 -0.33
CA PRO A 103 -5.26 -5.19 0.63
C PRO A 103 -5.45 -3.79 0.07
N GLN A 104 -4.52 -3.33 -0.77
CA GLN A 104 -4.59 -2.01 -1.39
C GLN A 104 -5.73 -1.93 -2.41
N GLU A 105 -5.90 -2.98 -3.23
CA GLU A 105 -7.01 -3.05 -4.18
C GLU A 105 -8.36 -3.12 -3.47
N ARG A 106 -8.48 -3.97 -2.45
CA ARG A 106 -9.69 -4.06 -1.64
C ARG A 106 -10.04 -2.72 -1.00
N PHE A 107 -9.06 -2.03 -0.43
CA PHE A 107 -9.28 -0.71 0.16
C PHE A 107 -9.76 0.28 -0.89
N CYS A 108 -9.08 0.38 -2.03
CA CYS A 108 -9.46 1.28 -3.12
C CYS A 108 -10.88 0.99 -3.65
N ASN A 109 -11.26 -0.30 -3.76
CA ASN A 109 -12.57 -0.73 -4.20
C ASN A 109 -13.71 -0.44 -3.19
N GLN A 110 -13.38 -0.12 -1.95
CA GLN A 110 -14.33 0.22 -0.88
C GLN A 110 -14.24 1.70 -0.47
N TYR A 111 -13.21 2.41 -0.92
CA TYR A 111 -12.97 3.80 -0.58
C TYR A 111 -13.93 4.71 -1.33
N GLN A 112 -14.77 5.44 -0.59
CA GLN A 112 -15.86 6.23 -1.17
C GLN A 112 -15.41 7.20 -2.26
N PRO A 113 -14.31 7.95 -2.13
CA PRO A 113 -13.82 8.82 -3.20
C PRO A 113 -13.46 8.08 -4.50
N CYS A 114 -12.96 6.84 -4.42
CA CYS A 114 -12.73 6.01 -5.59
C CYS A 114 -14.05 5.58 -6.25
N LEU A 115 -15.02 5.15 -5.44
CA LEU A 115 -16.35 4.77 -5.92
C LEU A 115 -17.05 5.93 -6.61
N ASP A 116 -17.01 7.13 -6.03
CA ASP A 116 -17.59 8.34 -6.60
C ASP A 116 -16.91 8.72 -7.93
N THR A 117 -15.59 8.54 -8.02
CA THR A 117 -14.83 8.79 -9.24
C THR A 117 -15.27 7.85 -10.36
N TRP A 118 -15.41 6.56 -10.08
CA TRP A 118 -15.89 5.57 -11.06
C TRP A 118 -17.34 5.81 -11.46
N THR A 119 -18.20 6.20 -10.53
CA THR A 119 -19.61 6.54 -10.84
C THR A 119 -19.73 7.71 -11.82
N ARG A 120 -18.76 8.62 -11.82
CA ARG A 120 -18.66 9.72 -12.78
C ARG A 120 -17.98 9.34 -14.10
N GLU A 121 -17.69 8.04 -14.30
CA GLU A 121 -16.95 7.52 -15.47
C GLU A 121 -15.53 8.11 -15.63
N VAL A 122 -14.94 8.59 -14.53
CA VAL A 122 -13.59 9.14 -14.48
C VAL A 122 -12.61 8.03 -14.03
N LYS A 123 -11.42 8.03 -14.62
CA LYS A 123 -10.39 7.03 -14.29
C LYS A 123 -9.73 7.31 -12.94
N VAL A 124 -9.50 6.25 -12.17
CA VAL A 124 -8.55 6.23 -11.07
C VAL A 124 -7.20 5.77 -11.61
N VAL A 125 -6.21 6.64 -11.57
CA VAL A 125 -4.84 6.33 -12.01
C VAL A 125 -4.06 5.83 -10.82
N LYS A 126 -3.46 4.63 -10.94
CA LYS A 126 -2.64 4.03 -9.89
C LYS A 126 -1.17 4.11 -10.28
N PHE A 127 -0.37 4.73 -9.43
CA PHE A 127 1.08 4.73 -9.50
C PHE A 127 1.61 3.63 -8.56
N ILE A 128 2.45 2.75 -9.08
CA ILE A 128 3.02 1.61 -8.35
C ILE A 128 4.54 1.65 -8.52
N GLY A 129 5.27 1.69 -7.41
CA GLY A 129 6.73 1.71 -7.35
C GLY A 129 7.34 0.50 -6.66
#